data_ceda607d8b620aacbe5fc9fa8761a4f8
#
_entry.id   ceda607d8b620aacbe5fc9fa8761a4f8
#
_cell.length_a   1.000
_cell.length_b   1.000
_cell.length_c   1.000
_cell.angle_alpha   90.00
_cell.angle_beta   90.00
_cell.angle_gamma   90.00
#
_symmetry.space_group_name_H-M   'P 1'
#
loop_
_entity.id
_entity.type
_entity.pdbx_description
1 polymer ?
#
loop_
_entity_poly.entity_id
_entity_poly.type
_entity_poly.pdbx_seq_one_letter_code
_entity_poly.pdbx_strand_id
1 'polypeptide(L)'
;MAILDEIDAEIPTTDSWLIAARDAGIPIYVPGWEDSTLGNIFTAHCIKGEVDSNSIKTGIDYMMHLADWYRNSSHPIGFLQIGGGIAGDFPICVVPMLRQDMGEDSPLWGWFAQISESTTSYGCLLYTSPS
;
A
#
# COMPACT_ATOMS: atom_id res chain seq x y z
N MET A 1 6.27 -3.65 -11.40
CA MET A 1 5.61 -3.67 -12.73
C MET A 1 6.03 -4.90 -13.54
N ALA A 2 7.32 -5.26 -13.61
CA ALA A 2 7.79 -6.41 -14.41
C ALA A 2 7.01 -7.73 -14.19
N ILE A 3 6.64 -8.04 -12.93
CA ILE A 3 5.85 -9.26 -12.64
C ILE A 3 4.45 -9.20 -13.28
N LEU A 4 3.79 -8.05 -13.24
CA LEU A 4 2.47 -7.91 -13.86
C LEU A 4 2.54 -7.94 -15.39
N ASP A 5 3.63 -7.46 -15.98
CA ASP A 5 3.85 -7.51 -17.41
C ASP A 5 4.04 -8.96 -17.90
N GLU A 6 4.76 -9.78 -17.12
CA GLU A 6 4.96 -11.20 -17.40
C GLU A 6 3.65 -11.99 -17.27
N ILE A 7 2.86 -11.73 -16.21
CA ILE A 7 1.56 -12.39 -16.01
C ILE A 7 0.60 -12.05 -17.16
N ASP A 8 0.55 -10.80 -17.58
CA ASP A 8 -0.33 -10.35 -18.67
C ASP A 8 0.04 -10.99 -20.02
N ALA A 9 1.34 -11.23 -20.24
CA ALA A 9 1.81 -11.90 -21.45
C ALA A 9 1.44 -13.38 -21.53
N GLU A 10 1.36 -14.07 -20.37
CA GLU A 10 1.09 -15.51 -20.31
C GLU A 10 -0.40 -15.86 -20.09
N ILE A 11 -1.12 -15.00 -19.40
CA ILE A 11 -2.53 -15.24 -19.02
C ILE A 11 -3.37 -14.08 -19.56
N PRO A 12 -4.33 -14.33 -20.49
CA PRO A 12 -5.27 -13.30 -20.92
C PRO A 12 -6.09 -12.80 -19.71
N THR A 13 -5.70 -11.65 -19.16
CA THR A 13 -6.24 -11.14 -17.88
C THR A 13 -7.14 -9.92 -18.10
N THR A 14 -8.08 -10.01 -19.05
CA THR A 14 -9.03 -8.94 -19.35
C THR A 14 -9.85 -8.49 -18.15
N ASP A 15 -9.98 -9.33 -17.10
CA ASP A 15 -10.81 -9.09 -15.93
C ASP A 15 -10.01 -8.91 -14.63
N SER A 16 -8.70 -8.62 -14.73
CA SER A 16 -7.85 -8.40 -13.56
C SER A 16 -7.80 -6.93 -13.16
N TRP A 17 -8.27 -6.63 -11.94
CA TRP A 17 -8.17 -5.28 -11.38
C TRP A 17 -6.71 -4.81 -11.20
N LEU A 18 -5.77 -5.72 -10.95
CA LEU A 18 -4.34 -5.41 -10.84
C LEU A 18 -3.77 -4.92 -12.18
N ILE A 19 -4.12 -5.62 -13.27
CA ILE A 19 -3.72 -5.23 -14.63
C ILE A 19 -4.37 -3.88 -15.00
N ALA A 20 -5.66 -3.73 -14.72
CA ALA A 20 -6.36 -2.47 -14.97
C ALA A 20 -5.74 -1.29 -14.21
N ALA A 21 -5.33 -1.48 -12.95
CA ALA A 21 -4.66 -0.45 -12.16
C ALA A 21 -3.28 -0.10 -12.73
N ARG A 22 -2.49 -1.11 -13.14
CA ARG A 22 -1.21 -0.90 -13.84
C ARG A 22 -1.39 -0.05 -15.10
N ASP A 23 -2.33 -0.44 -15.96
CA ASP A 23 -2.58 0.21 -17.25
C ASP A 23 -3.09 1.64 -17.08
N ALA A 24 -3.83 1.90 -16.01
CA ALA A 24 -4.26 3.24 -15.62
C ALA A 24 -3.17 4.06 -14.89
N GLY A 25 -1.99 3.50 -14.65
CA GLY A 25 -0.91 4.16 -13.93
C GLY A 25 -1.21 4.41 -12.45
N ILE A 26 -2.15 3.67 -11.86
CA ILE A 26 -2.49 3.78 -10.44
C ILE A 26 -1.41 3.08 -9.61
N PRO A 27 -0.78 3.76 -8.62
CA PRO A 27 0.21 3.12 -7.77
C PRO A 27 -0.42 2.02 -6.91
N ILE A 28 0.27 0.88 -6.82
CA ILE A 28 -0.14 -0.26 -6.01
C ILE A 28 0.92 -0.49 -4.94
N TYR A 29 0.48 -0.59 -3.68
CA TYR A 29 1.33 -0.87 -2.53
C TYR A 29 0.87 -2.15 -1.86
N VAL A 30 1.82 -3.01 -1.48
CA VAL A 30 1.57 -4.26 -0.76
C VAL A 30 2.46 -4.28 0.49
N PRO A 31 2.06 -3.56 1.55
CA PRO A 31 2.84 -3.54 2.79
C PRO A 31 2.82 -4.92 3.45
N GLY A 32 3.98 -5.34 3.99
CA GLY A 32 4.09 -6.63 4.68
C GLY A 32 3.87 -7.85 3.77
N TRP A 33 4.15 -7.72 2.49
CA TRP A 33 4.01 -8.82 1.52
C TRP A 33 4.87 -10.04 1.88
N GLU A 34 5.88 -9.86 2.72
CA GLU A 34 6.74 -10.92 3.26
C GLU A 34 5.93 -11.96 4.05
N ASP A 35 4.82 -11.56 4.67
CA ASP A 35 3.87 -12.45 5.35
C ASP A 35 2.85 -13.03 4.35
N SER A 36 3.38 -13.72 3.35
CA SER A 36 2.57 -14.34 2.29
C SER A 36 3.28 -15.55 1.68
N THR A 37 2.53 -16.36 0.93
CA THR A 37 3.10 -17.46 0.14
C THR A 37 4.17 -16.98 -0.84
N LEU A 38 3.95 -15.81 -1.47
CA LEU A 38 4.92 -15.22 -2.39
C LEU A 38 6.21 -14.82 -1.66
N GLY A 39 6.09 -14.23 -0.47
CA GLY A 39 7.24 -13.91 0.39
C GLY A 39 8.03 -15.15 0.79
N ASN A 40 7.35 -16.24 1.15
CA ASN A 40 7.99 -17.52 1.46
C ASN A 40 8.75 -18.11 0.26
N ILE A 41 8.15 -18.09 -0.92
CA ILE A 41 8.79 -18.56 -2.17
C ILE A 41 10.02 -17.73 -2.47
N PHE A 42 9.91 -16.41 -2.43
CA PHE A 42 11.02 -15.49 -2.66
C PHE A 42 12.16 -15.75 -1.67
N THR A 43 11.83 -15.88 -0.38
CA THR A 43 12.82 -16.21 0.67
C THR A 43 13.55 -17.52 0.38
N ALA A 44 12.84 -18.55 -0.05
CA ALA A 44 13.46 -19.84 -0.42
C ALA A 44 14.45 -19.69 -1.58
N HIS A 45 14.14 -18.89 -2.60
CA HIS A 45 15.06 -18.60 -3.71
C HIS A 45 16.27 -17.78 -3.26
N CYS A 46 16.10 -16.83 -2.33
CA CYS A 46 17.23 -16.10 -1.74
C CYS A 46 18.17 -17.02 -0.95
N ILE A 47 17.63 -17.93 -0.14
CA ILE A 47 18.44 -18.91 0.63
C ILE A 47 19.23 -19.81 -0.30
N LYS A 48 18.69 -20.19 -1.45
CA LYS A 48 19.39 -20.97 -2.47
C LYS A 48 20.43 -20.17 -3.26
N GLY A 49 20.49 -18.86 -3.11
CA GLY A 49 21.37 -17.96 -3.85
C GLY A 49 20.94 -17.73 -5.31
N GLU A 50 19.69 -17.99 -5.63
CA GLU A 50 19.12 -17.83 -6.98
C GLU A 50 18.67 -16.39 -7.24
N VAL A 51 18.31 -15.65 -6.18
CA VAL A 51 17.84 -14.26 -6.23
C VAL A 51 18.49 -13.46 -5.10
N ASP A 52 18.81 -12.19 -5.34
CA ASP A 52 19.31 -11.26 -4.32
C ASP A 52 18.12 -10.68 -3.54
N SER A 53 18.17 -10.73 -2.21
CA SER A 53 17.15 -10.16 -1.32
C SER A 53 16.98 -8.65 -1.51
N ASN A 54 17.99 -7.95 -2.01
CA ASN A 54 17.93 -6.51 -2.31
C ASN A 54 17.24 -6.18 -3.65
N SER A 55 16.79 -7.19 -4.40
CA SER A 55 16.11 -6.97 -5.67
C SER A 55 14.68 -6.41 -5.55
N ILE A 56 14.14 -6.39 -4.33
CA ILE A 56 12.80 -5.86 -4.03
C ILE A 56 12.89 -4.58 -3.21
N LYS A 57 11.85 -3.73 -3.36
CA LYS A 57 11.70 -2.53 -2.55
C LYS A 57 11.20 -2.88 -1.15
N THR A 58 11.66 -2.14 -0.16
CA THR A 58 11.22 -2.26 1.22
C THR A 58 9.89 -1.53 1.46
N GLY A 59 9.24 -1.78 2.60
CA GLY A 59 8.08 -1.01 3.05
C GLY A 59 8.41 0.48 3.24
N ILE A 60 9.66 0.81 3.58
CA ILE A 60 10.13 2.21 3.69
C ILE A 60 10.12 2.89 2.32
N ASP A 61 10.61 2.23 1.28
CA ASP A 61 10.56 2.77 -0.09
C ASP A 61 9.11 3.02 -0.54
N TYR A 62 8.18 2.13 -0.17
CA TYR A 62 6.77 2.31 -0.45
C TYR A 62 6.17 3.50 0.29
N MET A 63 6.53 3.69 1.57
CA MET A 63 6.06 4.85 2.34
C MET A 63 6.59 6.17 1.77
N MET A 64 7.85 6.22 1.37
CA MET A 64 8.44 7.39 0.71
C MET A 64 7.69 7.72 -0.59
N HIS A 65 7.42 6.72 -1.42
CA HIS A 65 6.68 6.91 -2.66
C HIS A 65 5.23 7.35 -2.41
N LEU A 66 4.56 6.78 -1.40
CA LEU A 66 3.21 7.17 -1.01
C LEU A 66 3.18 8.62 -0.52
N ALA A 67 4.17 9.04 0.29
CA ALA A 67 4.29 10.41 0.75
C ALA A 67 4.46 11.41 -0.40
N ASP A 68 5.31 11.09 -1.37
CA ASP A 68 5.50 11.91 -2.56
C ASP A 68 4.23 11.99 -3.41
N TRP A 69 3.54 10.88 -3.60
CA TRP A 69 2.25 10.86 -4.30
C TRP A 69 1.20 11.70 -3.58
N TYR A 70 1.12 11.63 -2.26
CA TYR A 70 0.19 12.40 -1.45
C TYR A 70 0.45 13.92 -1.55
N ARG A 71 1.72 14.32 -1.41
CA ARG A 71 2.14 15.74 -1.52
C ARG A 71 1.84 16.36 -2.87
N ASN A 72 2.02 15.58 -3.93
CA ASN A 72 1.86 16.06 -5.32
C ASN A 72 0.41 16.04 -5.80
N SER A 73 -0.54 15.60 -4.96
CA SER A 73 -1.95 15.64 -5.34
C SER A 73 -2.49 17.06 -5.31
N SER A 74 -3.10 17.47 -6.40
CA SER A 74 -3.75 18.78 -6.53
C SER A 74 -5.18 18.82 -5.96
N HIS A 75 -5.70 17.69 -5.52
CA HIS A 75 -7.08 17.54 -5.04
C HIS A 75 -7.11 16.88 -3.66
N PRO A 76 -8.16 17.16 -2.85
CA PRO A 76 -8.35 16.42 -1.60
C PRO A 76 -8.45 14.92 -1.87
N ILE A 77 -7.69 14.13 -1.11
CA ILE A 77 -7.66 12.68 -1.23
C ILE A 77 -8.59 12.09 -0.17
N GLY A 78 -9.52 11.25 -0.58
CA GLY A 78 -10.33 10.44 0.33
C GLY A 78 -9.67 9.10 0.62
N PHE A 79 -10.02 8.49 1.75
CA PHE A 79 -9.54 7.18 2.15
C PHE A 79 -10.71 6.21 2.34
N LEU A 80 -10.80 5.20 1.48
CA LEU A 80 -11.76 4.10 1.63
C LEU A 80 -11.01 2.84 2.05
N GLN A 81 -11.35 2.33 3.23
CA GLN A 81 -10.80 1.09 3.76
C GLN A 81 -11.83 -0.04 3.69
N ILE A 82 -11.42 -1.16 3.12
CA ILE A 82 -12.21 -2.40 3.12
C ILE A 82 -11.44 -3.44 3.94
N GLY A 83 -12.01 -3.83 5.07
CA GLY A 83 -11.35 -4.68 6.06
C GLY A 83 -10.54 -3.87 7.07
N GLY A 84 -9.41 -4.45 7.55
CA GLY A 84 -8.54 -3.87 8.58
C GLY A 84 -7.08 -4.30 8.41
N GLY A 85 -6.27 -4.01 9.42
CA GLY A 85 -4.87 -4.42 9.50
C GLY A 85 -3.93 -3.56 8.68
N ILE A 86 -2.76 -4.12 8.34
CA ILE A 86 -1.62 -3.40 7.76
C ILE A 86 -1.97 -2.66 6.45
N ALA A 87 -2.90 -3.16 5.67
CA ALA A 87 -3.33 -2.51 4.43
C ALA A 87 -4.02 -1.16 4.68
N GLY A 88 -4.66 -1.00 5.84
CA GLY A 88 -5.24 0.27 6.28
C GLY A 88 -4.25 1.13 7.06
N ASP A 89 -3.50 0.52 7.98
CA ASP A 89 -2.55 1.23 8.84
C ASP A 89 -1.43 1.89 8.03
N PHE A 90 -0.95 1.22 7.01
CA PHE A 90 0.14 1.72 6.18
C PHE A 90 -0.18 3.06 5.50
N PRO A 91 -1.26 3.22 4.72
CA PRO A 91 -1.54 4.49 4.07
C PRO A 91 -2.05 5.57 5.03
N ILE A 92 -2.80 5.23 6.08
CA ILE A 92 -3.34 6.25 6.99
C ILE A 92 -2.24 7.01 7.73
N CYS A 93 -1.11 6.36 7.98
CA CYS A 93 0.03 6.95 8.71
C CYS A 93 0.81 7.99 7.88
N VAL A 94 0.58 8.12 6.58
CA VAL A 94 1.32 9.09 5.76
C VAL A 94 1.09 10.54 6.22
N VAL A 95 -0.14 10.91 6.56
CA VAL A 95 -0.46 12.28 7.00
C VAL A 95 0.14 12.61 8.36
N PRO A 96 0.00 11.79 9.42
CA PRO A 96 0.71 12.00 10.68
C PRO A 96 2.23 12.12 10.49
N MET A 97 2.84 11.25 9.68
CA MET A 97 4.27 11.31 9.40
C MET A 97 4.68 12.66 8.77
N LEU A 98 3.97 13.11 7.74
CA LEU A 98 4.25 14.39 7.09
C LEU A 98 4.12 15.58 8.06
N ARG A 99 3.08 15.59 8.89
CA ARG A 99 2.79 16.70 9.78
C ARG A 99 3.62 16.70 11.08
N GLN A 100 3.78 15.54 11.70
CA GLN A 100 4.39 15.41 13.03
C GLN A 100 5.89 15.17 12.94
N ASP A 101 6.32 14.24 12.09
CA ASP A 101 7.73 13.86 12.00
C ASP A 101 8.51 14.79 11.07
N MET A 102 7.89 15.29 10.01
CA MET A 102 8.53 16.16 9.02
C MET A 102 8.20 17.65 9.23
N GLY A 103 7.18 17.99 10.03
CA GLY A 103 6.76 19.37 10.28
C GLY A 103 6.14 20.07 9.07
N GLU A 104 5.61 19.32 8.11
CA GLU A 104 4.99 19.85 6.90
C GLU A 104 3.53 20.24 7.15
N ASP A 105 3.08 21.34 6.55
CA ASP A 105 1.65 21.70 6.54
C ASP A 105 0.92 20.93 5.42
N SER A 106 0.90 19.61 5.57
CA SER A 106 0.21 18.72 4.65
C SER A 106 -1.30 18.72 4.92
N PRO A 107 -2.17 18.69 3.88
CA PRO A 107 -3.61 18.59 4.08
C PRO A 107 -3.97 17.30 4.81
N LEU A 108 -5.09 17.31 5.52
CA LEU A 108 -5.68 16.10 6.09
C LEU A 108 -6.42 15.31 5.00
N TRP A 109 -6.76 14.05 5.30
CA TRP A 109 -7.64 13.28 4.45
C TRP A 109 -8.97 14.02 4.25
N GLY A 110 -9.40 14.17 3.01
CA GLY A 110 -10.63 14.90 2.68
C GLY A 110 -11.89 14.20 3.20
N TRP A 111 -11.86 12.87 3.28
CA TRP A 111 -12.88 12.03 3.92
C TRP A 111 -12.29 10.65 4.22
N PHE A 112 -12.95 9.94 5.16
CA PHE A 112 -12.62 8.58 5.53
C PHE A 112 -13.88 7.73 5.60
N ALA A 113 -13.84 6.52 5.05
CA ALA A 113 -14.85 5.51 5.22
C ALA A 113 -14.22 4.14 5.39
N GLN A 114 -14.81 3.32 6.27
CA GLN A 114 -14.37 1.95 6.50
C GLN A 114 -15.56 0.98 6.40
N ILE A 115 -15.35 -0.11 5.70
CA ILE A 115 -16.25 -1.26 5.65
C ILE A 115 -15.50 -2.43 6.29
N SER A 116 -15.95 -2.86 7.47
CA SER A 116 -15.32 -3.93 8.24
C SER A 116 -16.39 -4.72 9.01
N GLU A 117 -16.11 -6.00 9.24
CA GLU A 117 -16.90 -6.85 10.14
C GLU A 117 -16.51 -6.68 11.62
N SER A 118 -15.38 -6.03 11.90
CA SER A 118 -14.92 -5.81 13.28
C SER A 118 -15.78 -4.78 13.99
N THR A 119 -16.19 -5.11 15.22
CA THR A 119 -16.84 -4.14 16.11
C THR A 119 -15.85 -3.04 16.51
N THR A 120 -16.38 -1.86 16.82
CA THR A 120 -15.61 -0.65 17.18
C THR A 120 -14.55 -0.85 18.29
N SER A 121 -14.66 -1.93 19.08
CA SER A 121 -13.69 -2.25 20.16
C SER A 121 -12.39 -2.92 19.71
N TYR A 122 -12.26 -3.33 18.46
CA TYR A 122 -11.09 -4.04 17.92
C TYR A 122 -10.26 -3.23 16.92
N GLY A 123 -10.62 -1.99 16.65
CA GLY A 123 -9.94 -1.21 15.63
C GLY A 123 -8.96 -0.20 16.22
N CYS A 124 -7.66 -0.46 16.16
CA CYS A 124 -6.61 0.56 16.31
C CYS A 124 -6.88 1.82 15.45
N LEU A 125 -7.62 1.68 14.37
CA LEU A 125 -7.89 2.70 13.38
C LEU A 125 -8.96 3.72 13.77
N LEU A 126 -9.81 3.42 14.77
CA LEU A 126 -10.85 4.36 15.23
C LEU A 126 -10.29 5.49 16.11
N TYR A 127 -9.09 5.29 16.69
CA TYR A 127 -8.45 6.31 17.52
C TYR A 127 -7.53 7.26 16.74
N THR A 128 -7.25 6.98 15.47
CA THR A 128 -6.38 7.79 14.62
C THR A 128 -7.13 8.58 13.56
N SER A 129 -8.46 8.48 13.51
CA SER A 129 -9.30 9.34 12.69
C SER A 129 -9.21 10.77 13.25
N PRO A 130 -8.77 11.76 12.47
CA PRO A 130 -8.80 13.14 12.91
C PRO A 130 -10.26 13.56 13.11
N SER A 131 -10.61 13.90 14.34
CA SER A 131 -11.87 14.58 14.70
C SER A 131 -11.80 16.05 14.28
#